data_dbfabb4d614aac944d99222e1f54f877
#
_entry.id   dbfabb4d614aac944d99222e1f54f877
#
_cell.length_a   1.000
_cell.length_b   1.000
_cell.length_c   1.000
_cell.angle_alpha   90.00
_cell.angle_beta   90.00
_cell.angle_gamma   90.00
#
_symmetry.space_group_name_H-M   'P 1'
#
loop_
_entity.id
_entity.type
_entity.pdbx_description
1 polymer ?
#
loop_
_entity_poly.entity_id
_entity_poly.type
_entity_poly.pdbx_seq_one_letter_code
_entity_poly.pdbx_strand_id
1 'polypeptide(L)'
;MANVTIIGGHGKVALLAEPMLRERGHTVNAIIRSEDQSADIMATGANPVVADITALSTEEMAQLFKDLHTEVLVWSAGAGGVGGPERTYAIDRDAAIRSMEAAQQAGIRRYIMVSYLGAGTEHGVPADNPFFAYAEAKAEADQHLRGTRLEYTILGPGMLTTEDEGGITMGVDPVYHSDLSSHTPRATVARVLVEVVDDSSTIGKGIPFTGGDTEIRQALAQAPSSSQLR
;
A
#
# COMPACT_ATOMS: atom_id res chain seq x y z
N MET A 1 19.59 1.57 4.86
CA MET A 1 18.96 2.91 4.90
C MET A 1 18.58 3.26 3.47
N ALA A 2 17.34 3.68 3.23
CA ALA A 2 16.82 4.00 1.91
C ALA A 2 15.97 5.29 1.96
N ASN A 3 15.78 5.93 0.80
CA ASN A 3 14.81 7.00 0.61
C ASN A 3 13.46 6.38 0.26
N VAL A 4 12.55 6.36 1.22
CA VAL A 4 11.19 5.81 1.07
C VAL A 4 10.22 6.94 0.77
N THR A 5 9.50 6.85 -0.32
CA THR A 5 8.43 7.81 -0.66
C THR A 5 7.08 7.12 -0.50
N ILE A 6 6.19 7.71 0.30
CA ILE A 6 4.85 7.19 0.57
C ILE A 6 3.81 8.08 -0.13
N ILE A 7 3.09 7.52 -1.09
CA ILE A 7 1.93 8.17 -1.70
C ILE A 7 0.72 7.93 -0.79
N GLY A 8 0.05 9.02 -0.38
CA GLY A 8 -1.01 8.98 0.63
C GLY A 8 -0.46 9.06 2.05
N GLY A 9 0.59 9.85 2.27
CA GLY A 9 1.31 9.99 3.54
C GLY A 9 0.42 10.36 4.72
N HIS A 10 -0.62 11.17 4.55
CA HIS A 10 -1.56 11.51 5.63
C HIS A 10 -2.63 10.41 5.89
N GLY A 11 -2.48 9.24 5.26
CA GLY A 11 -3.33 8.07 5.54
C GLY A 11 -3.03 7.48 6.92
N LYS A 12 -4.08 6.93 7.59
CA LYS A 12 -3.95 6.39 8.96
C LYS A 12 -2.89 5.30 9.11
N VAL A 13 -2.65 4.50 8.07
CA VAL A 13 -1.56 3.49 8.05
C VAL A 13 -0.21 4.16 7.85
N ALA A 14 -0.12 5.12 6.93
CA ALA A 14 1.11 5.84 6.63
C ALA A 14 1.64 6.61 7.85
N LEU A 15 0.78 7.39 8.52
CA LEU A 15 1.14 8.13 9.74
C LEU A 15 1.68 7.24 10.86
N LEU A 16 1.26 5.96 10.92
CA LEU A 16 1.80 4.99 11.87
C LEU A 16 3.13 4.39 11.38
N ALA A 17 3.30 4.20 10.08
CA ALA A 17 4.51 3.61 9.51
C ALA A 17 5.70 4.59 9.46
N GLU A 18 5.44 5.88 9.23
CA GLU A 18 6.46 6.91 9.05
C GLU A 18 7.46 6.99 10.22
N PRO A 19 7.03 7.13 11.48
CA PRO A 19 7.98 7.17 12.61
C PRO A 19 8.77 5.86 12.73
N MET A 20 8.14 4.70 12.47
CA MET A 20 8.83 3.41 12.53
C MET A 20 9.92 3.29 11.45
N LEU A 21 9.67 3.80 10.23
CA LEU A 21 10.67 3.87 9.17
C LEU A 21 11.82 4.82 9.54
N ARG A 22 11.49 5.97 10.12
CA ARG A 22 12.48 6.94 10.61
C ARG A 22 13.39 6.33 11.69
N GLU A 23 12.81 5.59 12.64
CA GLU A 23 13.55 4.87 13.69
C GLU A 23 14.53 3.82 13.12
N ARG A 24 14.21 3.23 11.95
CA ARG A 24 15.12 2.34 11.22
C ARG A 24 16.17 3.06 10.38
N GLY A 25 16.19 4.40 10.43
CA GLY A 25 17.18 5.22 9.74
C GLY A 25 16.87 5.51 8.26
N HIS A 26 15.65 5.24 7.78
CA HIS A 26 15.23 5.65 6.44
C HIS A 26 14.96 7.16 6.39
N THR A 27 15.17 7.76 5.23
CA THR A 27 14.58 9.05 4.88
C THR A 27 13.16 8.79 4.38
N VAL A 28 12.17 9.49 4.94
CA VAL A 28 10.76 9.29 4.55
C VAL A 28 10.22 10.58 3.94
N ASN A 29 9.74 10.50 2.70
CA ASN A 29 9.01 11.56 2.01
C ASN A 29 7.54 11.15 1.93
N ALA A 30 6.64 11.94 2.47
CA ALA A 30 5.21 11.69 2.51
C ALA A 30 4.48 12.59 1.51
N ILE A 31 4.01 12.02 0.39
CA ILE A 31 3.22 12.76 -0.59
C ILE A 31 1.80 12.92 -0.05
N ILE A 32 1.40 14.17 0.12
CA ILE A 32 0.11 14.62 0.64
C ILE A 32 -0.56 15.56 -0.35
N ARG A 33 -1.89 15.66 -0.30
CA ARG A 33 -2.65 16.47 -1.28
C ARG A 33 -2.83 17.93 -0.88
N SER A 34 -2.56 18.30 0.37
CA SER A 34 -2.89 19.60 0.92
C SER A 34 -1.88 20.02 1.98
N GLU A 35 -1.52 21.31 1.99
CA GLU A 35 -0.53 21.91 2.90
C GLU A 35 -0.93 21.82 4.37
N ASP A 36 -2.22 21.84 4.69
CA ASP A 36 -2.75 21.69 6.04
C ASP A 36 -2.39 20.37 6.72
N GLN A 37 -2.00 19.35 5.92
CA GLN A 37 -1.53 18.05 6.40
C GLN A 37 -0.04 18.04 6.78
N SER A 38 0.72 19.07 6.39
CA SER A 38 2.18 19.09 6.54
C SER A 38 2.64 19.03 8.01
N ALA A 39 1.91 19.65 8.91
CA ALA A 39 2.27 19.65 10.33
C ALA A 39 2.21 18.23 10.94
N ASP A 40 1.21 17.43 10.58
CA ASP A 40 1.07 16.06 11.05
C ASP A 40 2.21 15.18 10.52
N ILE A 41 2.60 15.35 9.24
CA ILE A 41 3.74 14.64 8.66
C ILE A 41 5.05 15.02 9.35
N MET A 42 5.31 16.31 9.57
CA MET A 42 6.52 16.73 10.27
C MET A 42 6.59 16.17 11.70
N ALA A 43 5.45 16.02 12.37
CA ALA A 43 5.39 15.41 13.70
C ALA A 43 5.82 13.93 13.72
N THR A 44 5.69 13.19 12.60
CA THR A 44 6.22 11.81 12.47
C THR A 44 7.72 11.75 12.18
N GLY A 45 8.36 12.89 11.90
CA GLY A 45 9.74 12.97 11.44
C GLY A 45 9.93 12.74 9.94
N ALA A 46 8.86 12.61 9.18
CA ALA A 46 8.87 12.52 7.71
C ALA A 46 8.90 13.93 7.06
N ASN A 47 9.26 13.99 5.78
CA ASN A 47 9.25 15.21 4.98
C ASN A 47 7.91 15.30 4.23
N PRO A 48 7.09 16.34 4.45
CA PRO A 48 5.87 16.53 3.67
C PRO A 48 6.20 16.98 2.25
N VAL A 49 5.50 16.40 1.27
CA VAL A 49 5.59 16.73 -0.14
C VAL A 49 4.17 16.97 -0.66
N VAL A 50 3.83 18.23 -0.91
CA VAL A 50 2.48 18.59 -1.36
C VAL A 50 2.36 18.38 -2.85
N ALA A 51 1.58 17.38 -3.26
CA ALA A 51 1.30 17.06 -4.66
C ALA A 51 -0.04 16.33 -4.80
N ASP A 52 -0.87 16.78 -5.74
CA ASP A 52 -2.09 16.06 -6.12
C ASP A 52 -1.75 15.01 -7.16
N ILE A 53 -1.59 13.76 -6.71
CA ILE A 53 -1.27 12.62 -7.57
C ILE A 53 -2.32 12.33 -8.65
N THR A 54 -3.55 12.84 -8.51
CA THR A 54 -4.59 12.65 -9.52
C THR A 54 -4.43 13.60 -10.70
N ALA A 55 -3.76 14.74 -10.48
CA ALA A 55 -3.52 15.77 -11.49
C ALA A 55 -2.17 15.59 -12.22
N LEU A 56 -1.20 14.88 -11.63
CA LEU A 56 0.11 14.68 -12.23
C LEU A 56 0.07 13.65 -13.38
N SER A 57 0.77 13.95 -14.47
CA SER A 57 1.10 12.97 -15.51
C SER A 57 2.14 11.94 -15.02
N THR A 58 2.35 10.88 -15.80
CA THR A 58 3.39 9.88 -15.52
C THR A 58 4.78 10.51 -15.48
N GLU A 59 5.07 11.42 -16.40
CA GLU A 59 6.36 12.13 -16.53
C GLU A 59 6.61 13.05 -15.32
N GLU A 60 5.58 13.79 -14.90
CA GLU A 60 5.67 14.69 -13.74
C GLU A 60 5.87 13.90 -12.44
N MET A 61 5.17 12.76 -12.28
CA MET A 61 5.41 11.86 -11.16
C MET A 61 6.82 11.28 -11.18
N ALA A 62 7.30 10.85 -12.35
CA ALA A 62 8.64 10.30 -12.49
C ALA A 62 9.73 11.34 -12.14
N GLN A 63 9.52 12.59 -12.53
CA GLN A 63 10.42 13.69 -12.17
C GLN A 63 10.38 13.96 -10.66
N LEU A 64 9.19 14.02 -10.06
CA LEU A 64 9.03 14.17 -8.62
C LEU A 64 9.78 13.07 -7.84
N PHE A 65 9.65 11.82 -8.25
CA PHE A 65 10.33 10.72 -7.59
C PHE A 65 11.85 10.79 -7.71
N LYS A 66 12.37 11.27 -8.85
CA LYS A 66 13.81 11.54 -9.05
C LYS A 66 14.30 12.65 -8.14
N ASP A 67 13.56 13.75 -8.03
CA ASP A 67 13.90 14.90 -7.19
C ASP A 67 13.92 14.51 -5.70
N LEU A 68 13.06 13.58 -5.30
CA LEU A 68 13.02 13.00 -3.96
C LEU A 68 14.07 11.89 -3.74
N HIS A 69 14.86 11.55 -4.76
CA HIS A 69 15.82 10.43 -4.72
C HIS A 69 15.18 9.12 -4.24
N THR A 70 13.95 8.84 -4.67
CA THR A 70 13.15 7.70 -4.21
C THR A 70 13.81 6.37 -4.58
N GLU A 71 14.06 5.51 -3.60
CA GLU A 71 14.56 4.13 -3.78
C GLU A 71 13.46 3.09 -3.57
N VAL A 72 12.55 3.37 -2.64
CA VAL A 72 11.38 2.53 -2.35
C VAL A 72 10.13 3.39 -2.46
N LEU A 73 9.21 3.00 -3.32
CA LEU A 73 7.91 3.66 -3.47
C LEU A 73 6.82 2.84 -2.77
N VAL A 74 6.06 3.49 -1.91
CA VAL A 74 4.94 2.90 -1.19
C VAL A 74 3.64 3.55 -1.63
N TRP A 75 2.68 2.75 -2.07
CA TRP A 75 1.32 3.18 -2.32
C TRP A 75 0.44 2.87 -1.11
N SER A 76 0.03 3.90 -0.38
CA SER A 76 -0.90 3.84 0.75
C SER A 76 -2.07 4.81 0.59
N ALA A 77 -2.27 5.33 -0.64
CA ALA A 77 -3.42 6.18 -0.97
C ALA A 77 -4.67 5.36 -1.30
N GLY A 78 -5.82 5.99 -1.13
CA GLY A 78 -7.12 5.46 -1.51
C GLY A 78 -8.21 6.51 -1.36
N ALA A 79 -9.31 6.36 -2.07
CA ALA A 79 -10.46 7.27 -1.99
C ALA A 79 -11.18 7.21 -0.64
N GLY A 80 -10.95 6.16 0.15
CA GLY A 80 -11.52 5.99 1.49
C GLY A 80 -13.05 5.86 1.51
N GLY A 81 -13.65 5.43 0.39
CA GLY A 81 -15.11 5.32 0.25
C GLY A 81 -15.84 6.66 0.10
N VAL A 82 -15.11 7.78 -0.12
CA VAL A 82 -15.66 9.12 -0.25
C VAL A 82 -15.56 9.58 -1.70
N GLY A 83 -16.62 10.18 -2.25
CA GLY A 83 -16.64 10.79 -3.59
C GLY A 83 -17.08 9.85 -4.72
N GLY A 84 -17.63 8.70 -4.38
CA GLY A 84 -18.24 7.76 -5.32
C GLY A 84 -17.28 6.95 -6.18
N PRO A 85 -17.83 6.12 -7.11
CA PRO A 85 -17.04 5.22 -7.95
C PRO A 85 -15.99 5.94 -8.81
N GLU A 86 -16.33 7.07 -9.42
CA GLU A 86 -15.41 7.83 -10.29
C GLU A 86 -14.12 8.20 -9.55
N ARG A 87 -14.24 8.70 -8.33
CA ARG A 87 -13.08 9.06 -7.51
C ARG A 87 -12.28 7.82 -7.08
N THR A 88 -12.97 6.72 -6.81
CA THR A 88 -12.33 5.45 -6.48
C THR A 88 -11.48 4.97 -7.66
N TYR A 89 -12.03 4.93 -8.87
CA TYR A 89 -11.24 4.56 -10.06
C TYR A 89 -10.09 5.54 -10.32
N ALA A 90 -10.33 6.84 -10.21
CA ALA A 90 -9.29 7.85 -10.45
C ALA A 90 -8.08 7.71 -9.49
N ILE A 91 -8.32 7.35 -8.22
CA ILE A 91 -7.26 7.20 -7.23
C ILE A 91 -6.74 5.76 -7.17
N ASP A 92 -7.62 4.81 -6.83
CA ASP A 92 -7.23 3.45 -6.46
C ASP A 92 -6.77 2.60 -7.66
N ARG A 93 -7.12 3.01 -8.89
CA ARG A 93 -6.70 2.40 -10.15
C ARG A 93 -5.77 3.31 -10.95
N ASP A 94 -6.32 4.42 -11.49
CA ASP A 94 -5.63 5.20 -12.52
C ASP A 94 -4.36 5.90 -12.01
N ALA A 95 -4.45 6.57 -10.86
CA ALA A 95 -3.28 7.20 -10.25
C ALA A 95 -2.30 6.14 -9.71
N ALA A 96 -2.79 4.99 -9.20
CA ALA A 96 -1.94 3.89 -8.78
C ALA A 96 -1.13 3.33 -9.96
N ILE A 97 -1.78 3.04 -11.10
CA ILE A 97 -1.13 2.54 -12.32
C ILE A 97 -0.11 3.57 -12.84
N ARG A 98 -0.49 4.85 -12.94
CA ARG A 98 0.45 5.91 -13.35
C ARG A 98 1.67 5.98 -12.45
N SER A 99 1.51 5.80 -11.13
CA SER A 99 2.65 5.80 -10.20
C SER A 99 3.61 4.62 -10.42
N MET A 100 3.11 3.45 -10.83
CA MET A 100 3.93 2.29 -11.18
C MET A 100 4.73 2.54 -12.46
N GLU A 101 4.10 3.13 -13.48
CA GLU A 101 4.76 3.54 -14.71
C GLU A 101 5.82 4.61 -14.47
N ALA A 102 5.48 5.62 -13.65
CA ALA A 102 6.39 6.68 -13.23
C ALA A 102 7.59 6.11 -12.44
N ALA A 103 7.36 5.13 -11.56
CA ALA A 103 8.43 4.45 -10.84
C ALA A 103 9.42 3.78 -11.79
N GLN A 104 8.93 3.06 -12.81
CA GLN A 104 9.78 2.44 -13.83
C GLN A 104 10.57 3.48 -14.64
N GLN A 105 9.93 4.61 -15.02
CA GLN A 105 10.60 5.71 -15.73
C GLN A 105 11.63 6.43 -14.86
N ALA A 106 11.39 6.51 -13.55
CA ALA A 106 12.34 7.07 -12.59
C ALA A 106 13.51 6.14 -12.26
N GLY A 107 13.45 4.86 -12.69
CA GLY A 107 14.45 3.85 -12.37
C GLY A 107 14.28 3.24 -10.96
N ILE A 108 13.15 3.47 -10.30
CA ILE A 108 12.82 2.85 -9.03
C ILE A 108 12.53 1.37 -9.27
N ARG A 109 13.12 0.51 -8.45
CA ARG A 109 12.90 -0.94 -8.56
C ARG A 109 11.88 -1.44 -7.55
N ARG A 110 11.95 -0.97 -6.30
CA ARG A 110 11.14 -1.46 -5.17
C ARG A 110 9.81 -0.72 -5.08
N TYR A 111 8.69 -1.46 -5.14
CA TYR A 111 7.33 -0.93 -5.04
C TYR A 111 6.50 -1.75 -4.04
N ILE A 112 5.89 -1.08 -3.07
CA ILE A 112 5.03 -1.72 -2.09
C ILE A 112 3.61 -1.16 -2.24
N MET A 113 2.65 -2.06 -2.46
CA MET A 113 1.23 -1.73 -2.60
C MET A 113 0.47 -2.13 -1.34
N VAL A 114 -0.21 -1.18 -0.72
CA VAL A 114 -1.25 -1.52 0.27
C VAL A 114 -2.56 -1.72 -0.48
N SER A 115 -2.97 -2.99 -0.56
CA SER A 115 -4.23 -3.44 -1.18
C SER A 115 -5.20 -3.90 -0.09
N TYR A 116 -5.97 -4.96 -0.32
CA TYR A 116 -6.85 -5.56 0.68
C TYR A 116 -6.93 -7.09 0.51
N LEU A 117 -7.37 -7.80 1.54
CA LEU A 117 -7.60 -9.23 1.50
C LEU A 117 -8.73 -9.57 0.52
N GLY A 118 -8.41 -10.38 -0.50
CA GLY A 118 -9.37 -10.75 -1.55
C GLY A 118 -9.28 -9.87 -2.82
N ALA A 119 -8.30 -8.96 -2.91
CA ALA A 119 -8.07 -8.20 -4.15
C ALA A 119 -7.62 -9.14 -5.29
N GLY A 120 -8.47 -9.32 -6.27
CA GLY A 120 -8.22 -10.14 -7.45
C GLY A 120 -9.35 -10.01 -8.46
N THR A 121 -9.11 -10.42 -9.70
CA THR A 121 -10.09 -10.31 -10.80
C THR A 121 -11.37 -11.13 -10.57
N GLU A 122 -11.32 -12.10 -9.68
CA GLU A 122 -12.45 -12.94 -9.26
C GLU A 122 -12.86 -12.64 -7.81
N HIS A 123 -12.88 -11.35 -7.42
CA HIS A 123 -13.17 -10.93 -6.04
C HIS A 123 -14.58 -11.27 -5.55
N GLY A 124 -15.50 -11.68 -6.44
CA GLY A 124 -16.84 -12.14 -6.07
C GLY A 124 -17.79 -11.07 -5.50
N VAL A 125 -17.39 -9.81 -5.47
CA VAL A 125 -18.24 -8.70 -5.00
C VAL A 125 -19.33 -8.42 -6.04
N PRO A 126 -20.64 -8.45 -5.68
CA PRO A 126 -21.71 -8.16 -6.62
C PRO A 126 -21.64 -6.72 -7.17
N ALA A 127 -22.03 -6.51 -8.45
CA ALA A 127 -21.93 -5.22 -9.11
C ALA A 127 -22.79 -4.11 -8.48
N ASP A 128 -23.84 -4.46 -7.76
CA ASP A 128 -24.71 -3.55 -7.02
C ASP A 128 -24.22 -3.25 -5.58
N ASN A 129 -23.13 -3.88 -5.16
CA ASN A 129 -22.52 -3.64 -3.86
C ASN A 129 -21.72 -2.33 -3.88
N PRO A 130 -21.88 -1.43 -2.89
CA PRO A 130 -21.10 -0.19 -2.80
C PRO A 130 -19.58 -0.40 -2.79
N PHE A 131 -19.10 -1.58 -2.39
CA PHE A 131 -17.68 -1.94 -2.37
C PHE A 131 -17.15 -2.36 -3.75
N PHE A 132 -18.02 -2.60 -4.75
CA PHE A 132 -17.64 -3.12 -6.07
C PHE A 132 -16.58 -2.27 -6.77
N ALA A 133 -16.81 -0.95 -6.88
CA ALA A 133 -15.86 -0.06 -7.55
C ALA A 133 -14.46 -0.07 -6.89
N TYR A 134 -14.41 -0.21 -5.57
CA TYR A 134 -13.13 -0.34 -4.86
C TYR A 134 -12.46 -1.69 -5.16
N ALA A 135 -13.22 -2.77 -5.13
CA ALA A 135 -12.72 -4.11 -5.40
C ALA A 135 -12.14 -4.20 -6.83
N GLU A 136 -12.88 -3.71 -7.82
CA GLU A 136 -12.43 -3.63 -9.22
C GLU A 136 -11.15 -2.79 -9.36
N ALA A 137 -11.15 -1.56 -8.82
CA ALA A 137 -10.02 -0.65 -8.92
C ALA A 137 -8.74 -1.25 -8.32
N LYS A 138 -8.84 -1.88 -7.15
CA LYS A 138 -7.70 -2.54 -6.50
C LYS A 138 -7.24 -3.78 -7.27
N ALA A 139 -8.18 -4.59 -7.76
CA ALA A 139 -7.86 -5.78 -8.57
C ALA A 139 -7.09 -5.43 -9.85
N GLU A 140 -7.56 -4.40 -10.58
CA GLU A 140 -6.90 -3.94 -11.80
C GLU A 140 -5.51 -3.35 -11.52
N ALA A 141 -5.37 -2.53 -10.46
CA ALA A 141 -4.08 -1.99 -10.05
C ALA A 141 -3.08 -3.09 -9.63
N ASP A 142 -3.52 -4.05 -8.83
CA ASP A 142 -2.69 -5.18 -8.39
C ASP A 142 -2.28 -6.07 -9.57
N GLN A 143 -3.20 -6.31 -10.52
CA GLN A 143 -2.90 -7.06 -11.73
C GLN A 143 -1.88 -6.33 -12.61
N HIS A 144 -2.03 -5.01 -12.80
CA HIS A 144 -1.06 -4.20 -13.53
C HIS A 144 0.32 -4.29 -12.88
N LEU A 145 0.40 -4.13 -11.55
CA LEU A 145 1.65 -4.21 -10.80
C LEU A 145 2.37 -5.55 -11.01
N ARG A 146 1.62 -6.66 -10.96
CA ARG A 146 2.17 -8.01 -11.23
C ARG A 146 2.74 -8.16 -12.65
N GLY A 147 2.24 -7.39 -13.61
CA GLY A 147 2.73 -7.37 -15.00
C GLY A 147 3.95 -6.48 -15.22
N THR A 148 4.37 -5.67 -14.24
CA THR A 148 5.52 -4.77 -14.35
C THR A 148 6.86 -5.49 -14.08
N ARG A 149 7.97 -4.76 -14.28
CA ARG A 149 9.32 -5.22 -13.90
C ARG A 149 9.72 -4.74 -12.50
N LEU A 150 8.78 -4.17 -11.74
CA LEU A 150 9.04 -3.69 -10.39
C LEU A 150 9.25 -4.87 -9.42
N GLU A 151 10.14 -4.69 -8.49
CA GLU A 151 10.33 -5.57 -7.34
C GLU A 151 9.20 -5.30 -6.34
N TYR A 152 8.00 -5.77 -6.68
CA TYR A 152 6.81 -5.44 -5.92
C TYR A 152 6.60 -6.34 -4.69
N THR A 153 5.88 -5.79 -3.71
CA THR A 153 5.17 -6.55 -2.67
C THR A 153 3.76 -5.97 -2.54
N ILE A 154 2.73 -6.83 -2.59
CA ILE A 154 1.33 -6.43 -2.42
C ILE A 154 0.87 -6.89 -1.05
N LEU A 155 0.52 -5.97 -0.17
CA LEU A 155 -0.04 -6.24 1.14
C LEU A 155 -1.56 -6.32 1.05
N GLY A 156 -2.12 -7.45 1.43
CA GLY A 156 -3.56 -7.71 1.44
C GLY A 156 -4.10 -7.83 2.87
N PRO A 157 -4.23 -6.73 3.64
CA PRO A 157 -4.81 -6.79 4.97
C PRO A 157 -6.30 -7.03 4.91
N GLY A 158 -6.84 -7.67 5.95
CA GLY A 158 -8.28 -7.70 6.23
C GLY A 158 -8.86 -6.33 6.54
N MET A 159 -10.11 -6.28 7.03
CA MET A 159 -10.79 -5.04 7.38
C MET A 159 -10.01 -4.25 8.45
N LEU A 160 -9.71 -3.00 8.16
CA LEU A 160 -8.85 -2.17 9.01
C LEU A 160 -9.57 -1.66 10.25
N THR A 161 -9.02 -1.96 11.43
CA THR A 161 -9.52 -1.51 12.73
C THR A 161 -8.61 -0.47 13.40
N THR A 162 -9.00 0.00 14.59
CA THR A 162 -8.23 0.93 15.42
C THR A 162 -7.65 0.28 16.69
N GLU A 163 -7.66 -1.04 16.72
CA GLU A 163 -7.05 -1.81 17.81
C GLU A 163 -5.52 -1.64 17.83
N ASP A 164 -4.93 -2.06 18.93
CA ASP A 164 -3.48 -2.03 19.11
C ASP A 164 -2.74 -2.98 18.14
N GLU A 165 -1.45 -2.74 17.95
CA GLU A 165 -0.57 -3.61 17.17
C GLU A 165 -0.55 -5.03 17.74
N GLY A 166 -0.67 -6.01 16.85
CA GLY A 166 -0.57 -7.44 17.18
C GLY A 166 0.24 -8.18 16.13
N GLY A 167 0.28 -9.49 16.26
CA GLY A 167 0.80 -10.38 15.22
C GLY A 167 -0.16 -10.50 14.04
N ILE A 168 0.17 -11.40 13.11
CA ILE A 168 -0.66 -11.66 11.92
C ILE A 168 -0.96 -13.15 11.76
N THR A 169 -2.09 -13.43 11.10
CA THR A 169 -2.42 -14.75 10.56
C THR A 169 -2.35 -14.68 9.05
N MET A 170 -1.59 -15.61 8.45
CA MET A 170 -1.45 -15.76 7.00
C MET A 170 -2.20 -17.00 6.50
N GLY A 171 -2.32 -17.15 5.18
CA GLY A 171 -3.04 -18.28 4.57
C GLY A 171 -4.56 -18.19 4.71
N VAL A 172 -5.07 -17.00 4.94
CA VAL A 172 -6.52 -16.73 4.99
C VAL A 172 -7.08 -16.88 3.59
N ASP A 173 -8.21 -17.56 3.46
CA ASP A 173 -8.92 -17.67 2.19
C ASP A 173 -9.23 -16.25 1.67
N PRO A 174 -8.78 -15.87 0.46
CA PRO A 174 -8.99 -14.54 -0.08
C PRO A 174 -10.45 -14.26 -0.50
N VAL A 175 -11.38 -15.20 -0.32
CA VAL A 175 -12.79 -14.97 -0.63
C VAL A 175 -13.35 -13.86 0.25
N TYR A 176 -14.10 -12.94 -0.36
CA TYR A 176 -14.81 -11.87 0.35
C TYR A 176 -15.72 -12.45 1.43
N HIS A 177 -15.28 -12.34 2.67
CA HIS A 177 -16.08 -12.68 3.84
C HIS A 177 -16.58 -11.41 4.49
N SER A 178 -17.90 -11.26 4.57
CA SER A 178 -18.56 -10.15 5.28
C SER A 178 -18.51 -10.30 6.80
N ASP A 179 -17.84 -11.34 7.31
CA ASP A 179 -17.74 -11.58 8.75
C ASP A 179 -16.57 -10.83 9.41
N LEU A 180 -16.70 -10.62 10.70
CA LEU A 180 -15.76 -9.86 11.52
C LEU A 180 -14.44 -10.58 11.80
N SER A 181 -14.24 -11.80 11.30
CA SER A 181 -13.04 -12.62 11.56
C SER A 181 -11.81 -12.16 10.76
N SER A 182 -11.99 -11.26 9.79
CA SER A 182 -10.93 -10.77 8.89
C SER A 182 -10.36 -9.41 9.29
N HIS A 183 -10.45 -9.02 10.55
CA HIS A 183 -9.96 -7.73 11.04
C HIS A 183 -8.44 -7.65 11.08
N THR A 184 -7.91 -6.46 10.78
CA THR A 184 -6.47 -6.17 10.88
C THR A 184 -6.27 -4.77 11.48
N PRO A 185 -5.63 -4.65 12.64
CA PRO A 185 -5.29 -3.33 13.18
C PRO A 185 -4.43 -2.52 12.22
N ARG A 186 -4.71 -1.24 12.04
CA ARG A 186 -3.88 -0.36 11.19
C ARG A 186 -2.44 -0.30 11.68
N ALA A 187 -2.21 -0.39 12.98
CA ALA A 187 -0.88 -0.46 13.56
C ALA A 187 -0.13 -1.72 13.10
N THR A 188 -0.81 -2.87 13.04
CA THR A 188 -0.24 -4.11 12.49
C THR A 188 0.07 -3.98 11.01
N VAL A 189 -0.83 -3.36 10.20
CA VAL A 189 -0.53 -3.11 8.77
C VAL A 189 0.68 -2.21 8.59
N ALA A 190 0.80 -1.15 9.39
CA ALA A 190 1.97 -0.26 9.38
C ALA A 190 3.26 -1.03 9.73
N ARG A 191 3.21 -1.91 10.73
CA ARG A 191 4.37 -2.76 11.09
C ARG A 191 4.74 -3.71 9.96
N VAL A 192 3.77 -4.40 9.34
CA VAL A 192 4.02 -5.27 8.17
C VAL A 192 4.64 -4.47 7.02
N LEU A 193 4.12 -3.27 6.72
CA LEU A 193 4.68 -2.38 5.71
C LEU A 193 6.15 -2.07 5.99
N VAL A 194 6.47 -1.70 7.21
CA VAL A 194 7.84 -1.38 7.64
C VAL A 194 8.77 -2.60 7.54
N GLU A 195 8.30 -3.79 7.89
CA GLU A 195 9.09 -5.02 7.74
C GLU A 195 9.41 -5.32 6.27
N VAL A 196 8.43 -5.22 5.37
CA VAL A 196 8.64 -5.55 3.95
C VAL A 196 9.48 -4.53 3.18
N VAL A 197 9.65 -3.30 3.71
CA VAL A 197 10.59 -2.32 3.13
C VAL A 197 12.01 -2.88 3.11
N ASP A 198 12.42 -3.53 4.20
CA ASP A 198 13.78 -4.06 4.39
C ASP A 198 13.91 -5.55 3.97
N ASP A 199 12.80 -6.26 3.78
CA ASP A 199 12.79 -7.69 3.49
C ASP A 199 12.66 -7.99 2.01
N SER A 200 13.80 -8.20 1.34
CA SER A 200 13.86 -8.58 -0.08
C SER A 200 13.24 -9.96 -0.37
N SER A 201 13.04 -10.81 0.63
CA SER A 201 12.40 -12.12 0.45
C SER A 201 10.91 -12.01 0.09
N THR A 202 10.32 -10.83 0.30
CA THR A 202 8.92 -10.52 -0.03
C THR A 202 8.71 -10.03 -1.47
N ILE A 203 9.80 -9.85 -2.23
CA ILE A 203 9.74 -9.41 -3.63
C ILE A 203 8.98 -10.43 -4.48
N GLY A 204 8.07 -9.92 -5.32
CA GLY A 204 7.21 -10.72 -6.19
C GLY A 204 6.05 -11.41 -5.47
N LYS A 205 5.79 -11.06 -4.19
CA LYS A 205 4.74 -11.72 -3.41
C LYS A 205 3.50 -10.84 -3.21
N GLY A 206 2.33 -11.48 -3.22
CA GLY A 206 1.12 -11.01 -2.57
C GLY A 206 1.05 -11.61 -1.16
N ILE A 207 0.79 -10.80 -0.16
CA ILE A 207 0.78 -11.19 1.24
C ILE A 207 -0.61 -10.91 1.82
N PRO A 208 -1.55 -11.88 1.71
CA PRO A 208 -2.84 -11.78 2.37
C PRO A 208 -2.69 -12.09 3.86
N PHE A 209 -3.24 -11.25 4.72
CA PHE A 209 -3.16 -11.45 6.17
C PHE A 209 -4.30 -10.77 6.93
N THR A 210 -4.56 -11.27 8.13
CA THR A 210 -5.41 -10.63 9.13
C THR A 210 -4.63 -10.41 10.43
N GLY A 211 -5.22 -9.70 11.40
CA GLY A 211 -4.70 -9.70 12.75
C GLY A 211 -4.64 -11.13 13.30
N GLY A 212 -3.67 -11.42 14.16
CA GLY A 212 -3.44 -12.75 14.73
C GLY A 212 -2.30 -12.75 15.74
N ASP A 213 -1.84 -13.94 16.11
CA ASP A 213 -0.88 -14.10 17.21
C ASP A 213 0.55 -14.43 16.73
N THR A 214 0.75 -14.70 15.42
CA THR A 214 2.08 -15.02 14.92
C THR A 214 2.90 -13.75 14.77
N GLU A 215 4.14 -13.77 15.28
CA GLU A 215 5.07 -12.65 15.12
C GLU A 215 5.27 -12.34 13.62
N ILE A 216 5.28 -11.05 13.26
CA ILE A 216 5.18 -10.60 11.86
C ILE A 216 6.34 -11.13 11.00
N ARG A 217 7.60 -11.04 11.47
CA ARG A 217 8.76 -11.54 10.71
C ARG A 217 8.72 -13.05 10.53
N GLN A 218 8.26 -13.77 11.55
CA GLN A 218 8.09 -15.22 11.48
C GLN A 218 7.04 -15.59 10.44
N ALA A 219 5.91 -14.87 10.41
CA ALA A 219 4.86 -15.09 9.42
C ALA A 219 5.34 -14.74 8.00
N LEU A 220 6.01 -13.60 7.81
CA LEU A 220 6.54 -13.18 6.51
C LEU A 220 7.54 -14.18 5.92
N ALA A 221 8.38 -14.79 6.76
CA ALA A 221 9.33 -15.83 6.34
C ALA A 221 8.62 -17.07 5.75
N GLN A 222 7.36 -17.30 6.09
CA GLN A 222 6.53 -18.41 5.60
C GLN A 222 5.62 -17.99 4.42
N ALA A 223 5.67 -16.72 3.98
CA ALA A 223 4.83 -16.23 2.90
C ALA A 223 5.06 -17.02 1.60
N PRO A 224 4.00 -17.59 1.00
CA PRO A 224 4.13 -18.37 -0.23
C PRO A 224 4.67 -17.51 -1.38
N SER A 225 5.43 -18.12 -2.28
CA SER A 225 5.84 -17.46 -3.52
C SER A 225 4.63 -17.28 -4.45
N SER A 226 4.64 -16.23 -5.29
CA SER A 226 3.55 -15.90 -6.21
C SER A 226 3.17 -17.05 -7.17
N SER A 227 4.05 -18.06 -7.37
CA SER A 227 3.78 -19.26 -8.16
C SER A 227 2.84 -20.25 -7.47
N GLN A 228 2.57 -20.11 -6.18
CA GLN A 228 1.73 -21.00 -5.36
C GLN A 228 0.30 -20.46 -5.13
N LEU A 229 0.03 -19.23 -5.58
CA LEU A 229 -1.27 -18.54 -5.45
C LEU A 229 -2.07 -18.54 -6.77
N ARG A 230 -1.87 -19.55 -7.63
CA ARG A 230 -2.65 -19.78 -8.86
C ARG A 230 -3.72 -20.80 -8.63
#